data_0369ef38762e07b9ad7829aa4ffa9add
#
_entry.id   0369ef38762e07b9ad7829aa4ffa9add
#
_cell.length_a   1.000
_cell.length_b   1.000
_cell.length_c   1.000
_cell.angle_alpha   90.00
_cell.angle_beta   90.00
_cell.angle_gamma   90.00
#
_symmetry.space_group_name_H-M   'P 1'
#
loop_
_entity.id
_entity.type
_entity.pdbx_description
1 polymer ?
#
loop_
_entity_poly.entity_id
_entity_poly.type
_entity_poly.pdbx_seq_one_letter_code
_entity_poly.pdbx_strand_id
1 'polypeptide(L)'
;KVGSWLVVLLDRRDEARVPAELRDHVVRLGRPSPIAVLARHLDSRDVPGFFPRYVPEAVREWAGHASMGELEEFARRVERVYQDRDRAGRVTEWLDAALEVGGERLLEPLEKATGRGRAILFAASLLEQAPVERLSSAVERLLPMIASPENETPPLERHHFRKELVDLGLEVGEDRRIRFERIGQASAIRNELWDAYPWLHGVFDDWADTCVRDPELLPVDRDRVTERWTGQVLRVDRPYQVFARIEEWSRRTSRGGNHAPQAAVALATALQDARHGRFARHQIYRWARNRRLPRRFAQVLIAVCVQELVTEYPEQALVRLHLFADHEEAEVARTARTELLELAQDRSFHRRALRRLSNRLRERDEKIDQWLFRELTRPEFLLRGSPGRSIDPGLLGWVGEGLVLLLIREPSMTRSYGELWAGRSEQFMEILVRASSRAGTLSSLYTTALRLPRGASGPEELRIRRRERELLLRRIDEAQGVHLAGAPTAPQKENDVFVGWKALPVKVLFQVLV
;
A
#
# COMPACT_ATOMS: atom_id res chain seq x y z
N LYS A 1 26.03 -7.63 29.17
CA LYS A 1 25.01 -6.59 28.77
C LYS A 1 23.80 -7.34 28.26
N VAL A 2 22.71 -7.36 29.01
CA VAL A 2 21.41 -7.87 28.55
C VAL A 2 20.85 -6.78 27.64
N GLY A 3 20.69 -7.08 26.34
CA GLY A 3 20.07 -6.16 25.41
C GLY A 3 18.58 -6.03 25.72
N SER A 4 18.10 -4.82 25.94
CA SER A 4 16.68 -4.54 26.09
C SER A 4 16.11 -4.15 24.74
N TRP A 5 14.93 -4.68 24.40
CA TRP A 5 14.19 -4.33 23.19
C TRP A 5 12.98 -3.47 23.57
N LEU A 6 12.79 -2.37 22.85
CA LEU A 6 11.58 -1.57 22.92
C LEU A 6 10.84 -1.74 21.59
N VAL A 7 9.61 -2.25 21.67
CA VAL A 7 8.70 -2.33 20.52
C VAL A 7 7.59 -1.30 20.76
N VAL A 8 7.44 -0.38 19.81
CA VAL A 8 6.38 0.64 19.82
C VAL A 8 5.43 0.34 18.67
N LEU A 9 4.15 0.13 18.99
CA LEU A 9 3.11 -0.01 17.99
C LEU A 9 2.58 1.39 17.64
N LEU A 10 2.66 1.73 16.36
CA LEU A 10 2.20 3.02 15.83
C LEU A 10 1.10 2.77 14.81
N ASP A 11 0.09 3.65 14.80
CA ASP A 11 -0.82 3.74 13.67
C ASP A 11 -0.03 4.22 12.43
N ARG A 12 -0.38 3.70 11.25
CA ARG A 12 0.23 4.14 9.98
C ARG A 12 0.16 5.66 9.79
N ARG A 13 -0.85 6.32 10.34
CA ARG A 13 -1.02 7.78 10.31
C ARG A 13 0.05 8.53 11.08
N ASP A 14 0.65 7.88 12.08
CA ASP A 14 1.70 8.46 12.92
C ASP A 14 3.10 8.13 12.41
N GLU A 15 3.24 7.34 11.33
CA GLU A 15 4.54 6.99 10.73
C GLU A 15 5.35 8.24 10.33
N ALA A 16 4.67 9.29 9.85
CA ALA A 16 5.32 10.56 9.52
C ALA A 16 5.95 11.28 10.73
N ARG A 17 5.53 10.93 11.96
CA ARG A 17 6.07 11.48 13.21
C ARG A 17 7.29 10.73 13.72
N VAL A 18 7.64 9.60 13.11
CA VAL A 18 8.82 8.82 13.50
C VAL A 18 10.07 9.63 13.17
N PRO A 19 10.98 9.86 14.14
CA PRO A 19 12.26 10.52 13.91
C PRO A 19 13.06 9.83 12.81
N ALA A 20 13.80 10.60 12.03
CA ALA A 20 14.55 10.10 10.88
C ALA A 20 15.51 8.95 11.26
N GLU A 21 16.10 9.03 12.46
CA GLU A 21 17.06 8.06 13.00
C GLU A 21 16.42 6.69 13.30
N LEU A 22 15.11 6.64 13.50
CA LEU A 22 14.37 5.42 13.83
C LEU A 22 13.64 4.82 12.62
N ARG A 23 13.61 5.50 11.47
CA ARG A 23 12.88 5.04 10.27
C ARG A 23 13.41 3.71 9.74
N ASP A 24 14.69 3.47 9.85
CA ASP A 24 15.30 2.20 9.42
C ASP A 24 14.88 1.00 10.29
N HIS A 25 14.28 1.26 11.43
CA HIS A 25 13.75 0.24 12.35
C HIS A 25 12.23 0.07 12.26
N VAL A 26 11.57 0.84 11.39
CA VAL A 26 10.12 0.72 11.17
C VAL A 26 9.82 -0.52 10.34
N VAL A 27 9.07 -1.44 10.94
CA VAL A 27 8.55 -2.63 10.26
C VAL A 27 7.06 -2.41 9.98
N ARG A 28 6.70 -2.34 8.72
CA ARG A 28 5.30 -2.24 8.31
C ARG A 28 4.64 -3.61 8.39
N LEU A 29 3.65 -3.73 9.25
CA LEU A 29 2.86 -4.94 9.38
C LEU A 29 1.64 -4.85 8.47
N GLY A 30 1.44 -5.84 7.61
CA GLY A 30 0.17 -6.04 6.90
C GLY A 30 -0.93 -6.51 7.85
N ARG A 31 -2.21 -6.39 7.45
CA ARG A 31 -3.31 -7.01 8.21
C ARG A 31 -3.07 -8.53 8.23
N PRO A 32 -2.99 -9.15 9.42
CA PRO A 32 -2.82 -10.60 9.49
C PRO A 32 -4.07 -11.30 8.93
N SER A 33 -3.88 -12.49 8.35
CA SER A 33 -5.01 -13.31 7.93
C SER A 33 -5.90 -13.62 9.14
N PRO A 34 -7.21 -13.32 9.10
CA PRO A 34 -8.13 -13.58 10.22
C PRO A 34 -8.11 -15.06 10.65
N ILE A 35 -8.02 -15.97 9.69
CA ILE A 35 -7.92 -17.40 9.97
C ILE A 35 -6.59 -17.77 10.64
N ALA A 36 -5.49 -17.11 10.28
CA ALA A 36 -4.21 -17.32 10.97
C ALA A 36 -4.23 -16.78 12.40
N VAL A 37 -4.93 -15.67 12.64
CA VAL A 37 -5.15 -15.12 13.99
C VAL A 37 -6.02 -16.09 14.81
N LEU A 38 -7.13 -16.55 14.26
CA LEU A 38 -7.98 -17.55 14.90
C LEU A 38 -7.20 -18.82 15.25
N ALA A 39 -6.37 -19.31 14.32
CA ALA A 39 -5.48 -20.45 14.54
C ALA A 39 -4.59 -20.25 15.77
N ARG A 40 -3.95 -19.10 15.88
CA ARG A 40 -3.09 -18.75 17.03
C ARG A 40 -3.87 -18.71 18.35
N HIS A 41 -5.06 -18.13 18.33
CA HIS A 41 -5.90 -18.09 19.53
C HIS A 41 -6.37 -19.47 19.97
N LEU A 42 -6.70 -20.36 19.04
CA LEU A 42 -7.09 -21.75 19.35
C LEU A 42 -5.89 -22.56 19.84
N ASP A 43 -4.73 -22.41 19.22
CA ASP A 43 -3.48 -23.04 19.62
C ASP A 43 -3.08 -22.63 21.05
N SER A 44 -3.17 -21.32 21.36
CA SER A 44 -2.88 -20.80 22.70
C SER A 44 -3.86 -21.27 23.81
N ARG A 45 -4.98 -21.89 23.43
CA ARG A 45 -6.02 -22.45 24.30
C ARG A 45 -6.04 -23.98 24.29
N ASP A 46 -5.02 -24.59 23.72
CA ASP A 46 -4.89 -26.05 23.60
C ASP A 46 -6.10 -26.74 22.91
N VAL A 47 -6.77 -26.05 21.99
CA VAL A 47 -7.81 -26.63 21.14
C VAL A 47 -7.14 -27.33 19.95
N PRO A 48 -7.14 -28.68 19.91
CA PRO A 48 -6.35 -29.43 18.94
C PRO A 48 -7.01 -29.49 17.56
N GLY A 49 -6.22 -29.78 16.54
CA GLY A 49 -6.72 -30.19 15.22
C GLY A 49 -7.16 -29.04 14.31
N PHE A 50 -6.90 -27.79 14.67
CA PHE A 50 -7.21 -26.67 13.78
C PHE A 50 -6.23 -26.59 12.61
N PHE A 51 -6.75 -26.74 11.40
CA PHE A 51 -5.99 -26.56 10.17
C PHE A 51 -6.69 -25.50 9.30
N PRO A 52 -6.03 -24.40 8.92
CA PRO A 52 -6.65 -23.28 8.17
C PRO A 52 -7.36 -23.68 6.88
N ARG A 53 -6.92 -24.75 6.22
CA ARG A 53 -7.51 -25.26 4.98
C ARG A 53 -8.86 -25.99 5.18
N TYR A 54 -9.15 -26.43 6.38
CA TYR A 54 -10.38 -27.18 6.71
C TYR A 54 -11.40 -26.35 7.50
N VAL A 55 -11.24 -25.04 7.54
CA VAL A 55 -12.20 -24.14 8.21
C VAL A 55 -13.49 -24.12 7.39
N PRO A 56 -14.66 -24.33 8.02
CA PRO A 56 -15.96 -24.20 7.37
C PRO A 56 -16.12 -22.87 6.65
N GLU A 57 -16.83 -22.86 5.52
CA GLU A 57 -16.96 -21.67 4.69
C GLU A 57 -17.67 -20.53 5.44
N ALA A 58 -18.73 -20.84 6.20
CA ALA A 58 -19.43 -19.87 7.04
C ALA A 58 -18.52 -19.19 8.07
N VAL A 59 -17.64 -19.99 8.72
CA VAL A 59 -16.65 -19.44 9.67
C VAL A 59 -15.61 -18.58 8.95
N ARG A 60 -15.20 -18.98 7.75
CA ARG A 60 -14.25 -18.21 6.94
C ARG A 60 -14.83 -16.88 6.47
N GLU A 61 -16.07 -16.88 6.03
CA GLU A 61 -16.80 -15.69 5.61
C GLU A 61 -16.98 -14.74 6.81
N TRP A 62 -17.46 -15.26 7.94
CA TRP A 62 -17.59 -14.49 9.17
C TRP A 62 -16.25 -13.88 9.63
N ALA A 63 -15.19 -14.69 9.70
CA ALA A 63 -13.87 -14.26 10.14
C ALA A 63 -13.27 -13.18 9.22
N GLY A 64 -13.60 -13.18 7.94
CA GLY A 64 -13.19 -12.16 6.97
C GLY A 64 -13.61 -10.74 7.36
N HIS A 65 -14.74 -10.63 8.06
CA HIS A 65 -15.33 -9.36 8.49
C HIS A 65 -15.17 -9.09 10.00
N ALA A 66 -14.73 -10.08 10.77
CA ALA A 66 -14.57 -9.98 12.21
C ALA A 66 -13.37 -9.11 12.61
N SER A 67 -13.53 -8.34 13.68
CA SER A 67 -12.41 -7.65 14.34
C SER A 67 -11.50 -8.64 15.07
N MET A 68 -10.29 -8.21 15.44
CA MET A 68 -9.36 -9.05 16.22
C MET A 68 -9.96 -9.50 17.57
N GLY A 69 -10.72 -8.62 18.23
CA GLY A 69 -11.41 -8.94 19.47
C GLY A 69 -12.52 -9.97 19.30
N GLU A 70 -13.27 -9.89 18.20
CA GLU A 70 -14.29 -10.89 17.85
C GLU A 70 -13.67 -12.26 17.54
N LEU A 71 -12.53 -12.29 16.86
CA LEU A 71 -11.79 -13.54 16.62
C LEU A 71 -11.31 -14.18 17.91
N GLU A 72 -10.80 -13.38 18.86
CA GLU A 72 -10.39 -13.87 20.18
C GLU A 72 -11.57 -14.46 20.97
N GLU A 73 -12.69 -13.74 20.99
CA GLU A 73 -13.88 -14.20 21.73
C GLU A 73 -14.52 -15.42 21.06
N PHE A 74 -14.50 -15.50 19.72
CA PHE A 74 -14.92 -16.69 19.01
C PHE A 74 -14.04 -17.90 19.37
N ALA A 75 -12.73 -17.70 19.49
CA ALA A 75 -11.82 -18.75 19.95
C ALA A 75 -12.15 -19.22 21.37
N ARG A 76 -12.50 -18.30 22.29
CA ARG A 76 -12.99 -18.66 23.65
C ARG A 76 -14.30 -19.45 23.60
N ARG A 77 -15.17 -19.16 22.66
CA ARG A 77 -16.43 -19.90 22.47
C ARG A 77 -16.17 -21.29 21.94
N VAL A 78 -15.29 -21.45 20.96
CA VAL A 78 -14.86 -22.75 20.44
C VAL A 78 -14.22 -23.59 21.57
N GLU A 79 -13.38 -22.97 22.41
CA GLU A 79 -12.81 -23.63 23.57
C GLU A 79 -13.89 -24.15 24.54
N ARG A 80 -14.91 -23.34 24.84
CA ARG A 80 -16.05 -23.79 25.67
C ARG A 80 -16.81 -24.95 25.05
N VAL A 81 -17.13 -24.88 23.76
CA VAL A 81 -17.80 -25.98 23.04
C VAL A 81 -16.95 -27.26 23.07
N TYR A 82 -15.62 -27.12 22.93
CA TYR A 82 -14.68 -28.21 23.04
C TYR A 82 -14.67 -28.85 24.45
N GLN A 83 -14.71 -28.04 25.47
CA GLN A 83 -14.74 -28.49 26.86
C GLN A 83 -16.10 -29.13 27.24
N ASP A 84 -17.21 -28.50 26.84
CA ASP A 84 -18.57 -28.99 27.13
C ASP A 84 -18.90 -30.33 26.45
N ARG A 85 -18.28 -30.63 25.32
CA ARG A 85 -18.43 -31.89 24.59
C ARG A 85 -17.44 -32.97 25.03
N ASP A 86 -16.89 -32.89 26.22
CA ASP A 86 -15.88 -33.82 26.76
C ASP A 86 -14.71 -34.06 25.78
N ARG A 87 -14.35 -33.04 25.01
CA ARG A 87 -13.30 -33.07 23.99
C ARG A 87 -13.56 -34.05 22.83
N ALA A 88 -14.79 -34.54 22.69
CA ALA A 88 -15.21 -35.39 21.58
C ALA A 88 -15.60 -34.56 20.35
N GLY A 89 -15.40 -35.12 19.17
CA GLY A 89 -15.76 -34.52 17.91
C GLY A 89 -14.56 -33.93 17.15
N ARG A 90 -14.85 -33.29 15.99
CA ARG A 90 -13.86 -32.65 15.14
C ARG A 90 -13.89 -31.15 15.35
N VAL A 91 -12.75 -30.49 15.13
CA VAL A 91 -12.64 -29.03 15.24
C VAL A 91 -13.64 -28.29 14.35
N THR A 92 -13.97 -28.82 13.17
CA THR A 92 -15.01 -28.28 12.28
C THR A 92 -16.38 -28.25 12.94
N GLU A 93 -16.75 -29.31 13.68
CA GLU A 93 -18.01 -29.39 14.40
C GLU A 93 -18.05 -28.41 15.58
N TRP A 94 -16.91 -28.17 16.26
CA TRP A 94 -16.82 -27.17 17.32
C TRP A 94 -16.90 -25.75 16.76
N LEU A 95 -16.29 -25.51 15.58
CA LEU A 95 -16.35 -24.21 14.89
C LEU A 95 -17.79 -23.90 14.44
N ASP A 96 -18.47 -24.87 13.83
CA ASP A 96 -19.87 -24.72 13.40
C ASP A 96 -20.79 -24.52 14.61
N ALA A 97 -20.66 -25.33 15.65
CA ALA A 97 -21.45 -25.16 16.87
C ALA A 97 -21.20 -23.81 17.56
N ALA A 98 -19.95 -23.33 17.58
CA ALA A 98 -19.63 -22.01 18.15
C ALA A 98 -20.22 -20.88 17.33
N LEU A 99 -20.41 -21.06 16.03
CA LEU A 99 -21.07 -20.12 15.15
C LEU A 99 -22.60 -20.17 15.33
N GLU A 100 -23.19 -21.38 15.40
CA GLU A 100 -24.63 -21.62 15.56
C GLU A 100 -25.19 -21.15 16.90
N VAL A 101 -24.47 -21.32 18.02
CA VAL A 101 -24.90 -20.84 19.37
C VAL A 101 -25.21 -19.32 19.39
N GLY A 102 -24.74 -18.59 18.33
CA GLY A 102 -25.06 -17.17 18.14
C GLY A 102 -26.21 -16.89 17.18
N GLY A 103 -26.49 -17.80 16.21
CA GLY A 103 -27.30 -17.48 15.03
C GLY A 103 -28.78 -17.17 15.29
N GLU A 104 -29.51 -18.08 15.90
CA GLU A 104 -30.97 -17.96 16.06
C GLU A 104 -31.42 -16.82 16.99
N ARG A 105 -30.58 -16.38 17.93
CA ARG A 105 -30.92 -15.31 18.89
C ARG A 105 -30.31 -13.94 18.59
N LEU A 106 -29.52 -13.82 17.53
CA LEU A 106 -28.86 -12.54 17.22
C LEU A 106 -29.85 -11.48 16.77
N LEU A 107 -30.93 -11.88 16.10
CA LEU A 107 -31.98 -10.99 15.57
C LEU A 107 -33.16 -10.77 16.53
N GLU A 108 -33.24 -11.51 17.65
CA GLU A 108 -34.32 -11.39 18.62
C GLU A 108 -34.62 -9.93 19.06
N PRO A 109 -33.62 -9.08 19.36
CA PRO A 109 -33.88 -7.68 19.67
C PRO A 109 -34.48 -6.91 18.52
N LEU A 110 -34.09 -7.22 17.27
CA LEU A 110 -34.60 -6.55 16.07
C LEU A 110 -36.06 -6.92 15.79
N GLU A 111 -36.44 -8.18 16.00
CA GLU A 111 -37.81 -8.68 15.81
C GLU A 111 -38.80 -8.01 16.78
N LYS A 112 -38.37 -7.78 18.04
CA LYS A 112 -39.17 -7.14 19.09
C LYS A 112 -39.16 -5.62 19.01
N ALA A 113 -38.24 -5.02 18.29
CA ALA A 113 -38.02 -3.58 18.28
C ALA A 113 -39.12 -2.82 17.50
N THR A 114 -39.52 -1.67 18.03
CA THR A 114 -40.31 -0.64 17.35
C THR A 114 -39.51 0.08 16.26
N GLY A 115 -40.12 0.98 15.50
CA GLY A 115 -39.42 1.79 14.51
C GLY A 115 -38.21 2.54 15.08
N ARG A 116 -38.35 3.18 16.25
CA ARG A 116 -37.25 3.84 16.97
C ARG A 116 -36.19 2.83 17.43
N GLY A 117 -36.62 1.72 18.00
CA GLY A 117 -35.69 0.65 18.44
C GLY A 117 -34.89 0.09 17.26
N ARG A 118 -35.50 -0.10 16.07
CA ARG A 118 -34.80 -0.52 14.86
C ARG A 118 -33.80 0.53 14.38
N ALA A 119 -34.15 1.83 14.48
CA ALA A 119 -33.23 2.92 14.16
C ALA A 119 -32.00 2.94 15.13
N ILE A 120 -32.23 2.69 16.43
CA ILE A 120 -31.15 2.57 17.42
C ILE A 120 -30.25 1.38 17.07
N LEU A 121 -30.82 0.20 16.80
CA LEU A 121 -30.06 -0.99 16.45
C LEU A 121 -29.27 -0.81 15.15
N PHE A 122 -29.87 -0.17 14.14
CA PHE A 122 -29.17 0.17 12.91
C PHE A 122 -27.96 1.07 13.17
N ALA A 123 -28.18 2.20 13.87
CA ALA A 123 -27.13 3.15 14.18
C ALA A 123 -26.03 2.50 15.05
N ALA A 124 -26.42 1.71 16.07
CA ALA A 124 -25.51 0.99 16.93
C ALA A 124 -24.66 -0.04 16.15
N SER A 125 -25.25 -0.72 15.16
CA SER A 125 -24.54 -1.72 14.35
C SER A 125 -23.38 -1.12 13.51
N LEU A 126 -23.49 0.15 13.13
CA LEU A 126 -22.45 0.89 12.44
C LEU A 126 -21.50 1.62 13.41
N LEU A 127 -22.03 2.11 14.54
CA LEU A 127 -21.31 2.87 15.56
C LEU A 127 -20.86 2.03 16.76
N GLU A 128 -20.88 0.71 16.68
CA GLU A 128 -20.38 -0.16 17.74
C GLU A 128 -18.98 0.27 18.17
N GLN A 129 -18.74 0.32 19.48
CA GLN A 129 -17.52 0.85 20.10
C GLN A 129 -17.42 2.40 20.08
N ALA A 130 -18.41 3.13 19.59
CA ALA A 130 -18.45 4.58 19.72
C ALA A 130 -19.01 5.00 21.10
N PRO A 131 -18.75 6.25 21.57
CA PRO A 131 -19.36 6.78 22.78
C PRO A 131 -20.88 6.83 22.68
N VAL A 132 -21.57 6.55 23.79
CA VAL A 132 -23.06 6.53 23.85
C VAL A 132 -23.70 7.85 23.44
N GLU A 133 -23.06 8.98 23.74
CA GLU A 133 -23.53 10.31 23.35
C GLU A 133 -23.53 10.48 21.83
N ARG A 134 -22.53 9.88 21.15
CA ARG A 134 -22.42 9.94 19.69
C ARG A 134 -23.48 9.06 19.02
N LEU A 135 -23.76 7.88 19.60
CA LEU A 135 -24.88 7.06 19.14
C LEU A 135 -26.19 7.83 19.28
N SER A 136 -26.47 8.42 20.43
CA SER A 136 -27.68 9.20 20.66
C SER A 136 -27.86 10.31 19.59
N SER A 137 -26.82 11.12 19.37
CA SER A 137 -26.84 12.17 18.36
C SER A 137 -27.05 11.63 16.93
N ALA A 138 -26.46 10.48 16.62
CA ALA A 138 -26.58 9.85 15.30
C ALA A 138 -27.99 9.28 15.08
N VAL A 139 -28.63 8.71 16.12
CA VAL A 139 -30.02 8.25 16.07
C VAL A 139 -30.97 9.43 15.85
N GLU A 140 -30.80 10.54 16.56
CA GLU A 140 -31.64 11.73 16.39
C GLU A 140 -31.52 12.32 14.96
N ARG A 141 -30.39 12.15 14.29
CA ARG A 141 -30.23 12.51 12.86
C ARG A 141 -30.89 11.50 11.92
N LEU A 142 -30.95 10.21 12.29
CA LEU A 142 -31.53 9.16 11.45
C LEU A 142 -33.07 9.25 11.44
N LEU A 143 -33.69 9.46 12.60
CA LEU A 143 -35.14 9.42 12.76
C LEU A 143 -35.91 10.30 11.75
N PRO A 144 -35.56 11.59 11.52
CA PRO A 144 -36.23 12.39 10.51
C PRO A 144 -36.01 11.89 9.08
N MET A 145 -34.87 11.26 8.79
CA MET A 145 -34.55 10.72 7.46
C MET A 145 -35.39 9.49 7.10
N ILE A 146 -35.84 8.73 8.11
CA ILE A 146 -36.74 7.57 7.92
C ILE A 146 -38.21 7.92 8.19
N ALA A 147 -38.54 9.21 8.32
CA ALA A 147 -39.89 9.71 8.60
C ALA A 147 -40.55 9.01 9.81
N SER A 148 -39.80 8.82 10.90
CA SER A 148 -40.35 8.21 12.13
C SER A 148 -41.30 9.14 12.85
N PRO A 149 -42.57 8.74 13.07
CA PRO A 149 -43.53 9.56 13.79
C PRO A 149 -43.15 9.79 15.27
N GLU A 150 -42.33 8.94 15.85
CA GLU A 150 -41.83 9.08 17.24
C GLU A 150 -40.92 10.29 17.43
N ASN A 151 -40.50 10.93 16.35
CA ASN A 151 -39.68 12.15 16.42
C ASN A 151 -40.51 13.38 16.90
N GLU A 152 -41.85 13.29 16.91
CA GLU A 152 -42.73 14.35 17.37
C GLU A 152 -42.82 14.43 18.92
N THR A 153 -42.40 13.38 19.64
CA THR A 153 -42.41 13.37 21.10
C THR A 153 -41.37 14.33 21.67
N PRO A 154 -41.73 15.24 22.60
CA PRO A 154 -40.79 16.14 23.25
C PRO A 154 -39.61 15.39 23.87
N PRO A 155 -38.36 15.90 23.80
CA PRO A 155 -37.17 15.17 24.21
C PRO A 155 -37.20 14.67 25.67
N LEU A 156 -37.79 15.41 26.59
CA LEU A 156 -37.87 15.02 27.99
C LEU A 156 -39.01 14.02 28.30
N GLU A 157 -39.92 13.83 27.40
CA GLU A 157 -41.02 12.85 27.50
C GLU A 157 -40.63 11.49 26.87
N ARG A 158 -39.50 11.44 26.19
CA ARG A 158 -38.98 10.20 25.61
C ARG A 158 -38.45 9.29 26.70
N HIS A 159 -38.45 7.99 26.45
CA HIS A 159 -37.84 7.01 27.34
C HIS A 159 -36.35 7.29 27.57
N HIS A 160 -35.87 6.91 28.74
CA HIS A 160 -34.46 7.07 29.11
C HIS A 160 -33.58 6.28 28.12
N PHE A 161 -32.76 6.98 27.34
CA PHE A 161 -31.99 6.36 26.23
C PHE A 161 -31.16 5.14 26.68
N ARG A 162 -30.55 5.23 27.87
CA ARG A 162 -29.79 4.09 28.44
C ARG A 162 -30.67 2.87 28.71
N LYS A 163 -31.94 3.06 29.09
CA LYS A 163 -32.88 1.96 29.28
C LYS A 163 -33.26 1.35 27.93
N GLU A 164 -33.53 2.19 26.91
CA GLU A 164 -33.78 1.73 25.56
C GLU A 164 -32.64 0.84 25.03
N LEU A 165 -31.38 1.21 25.32
CA LEU A 165 -30.21 0.42 24.91
C LEU A 165 -30.21 -0.96 25.57
N VAL A 166 -30.44 -1.04 26.89
CA VAL A 166 -30.50 -2.32 27.61
C VAL A 166 -31.64 -3.20 27.12
N ASP A 167 -32.83 -2.62 26.90
CA ASP A 167 -34.00 -3.33 26.38
C ASP A 167 -33.75 -3.91 24.97
N LEU A 168 -32.80 -3.32 24.21
CA LEU A 168 -32.37 -3.74 22.89
C LEU A 168 -31.13 -4.66 22.89
N GLY A 169 -30.64 -5.10 24.07
CA GLY A 169 -29.47 -5.96 24.18
C GLY A 169 -28.15 -5.24 23.87
N LEU A 170 -28.09 -3.95 24.23
CA LEU A 170 -26.89 -3.13 24.11
C LEU A 170 -26.36 -2.76 25.48
N GLU A 171 -25.08 -2.93 25.70
CA GLU A 171 -24.37 -2.55 26.92
C GLU A 171 -23.59 -1.26 26.73
N VAL A 172 -23.54 -0.46 27.78
CA VAL A 172 -22.64 0.70 27.87
C VAL A 172 -21.55 0.36 28.86
N GLY A 173 -20.32 0.17 28.38
CA GLY A 173 -19.17 -0.12 29.21
C GLY A 173 -18.81 1.04 30.15
N GLU A 174 -17.89 0.80 31.09
CA GLU A 174 -17.33 1.83 31.99
C GLU A 174 -16.67 2.97 31.19
N ASP A 175 -16.12 2.68 30.03
CA ASP A 175 -15.54 3.61 29.06
C ASP A 175 -16.60 4.42 28.28
N ARG A 176 -17.89 4.29 28.63
CA ARG A 176 -19.06 4.90 27.98
C ARG A 176 -19.24 4.52 26.51
N ARG A 177 -18.62 3.42 26.06
CA ARG A 177 -18.75 2.90 24.71
C ARG A 177 -19.84 1.83 24.63
N ILE A 178 -20.57 1.85 23.51
CA ILE A 178 -21.64 0.88 23.27
C ILE A 178 -21.05 -0.45 22.75
N ARG A 179 -21.65 -1.54 23.23
CA ARG A 179 -21.34 -2.90 22.76
C ARG A 179 -22.62 -3.69 22.65
N PHE A 180 -22.65 -4.61 21.70
CA PHE A 180 -23.70 -5.62 21.68
C PHE A 180 -23.37 -6.73 22.68
N GLU A 181 -24.38 -7.28 23.34
CA GLU A 181 -24.21 -8.36 24.31
C GLU A 181 -23.62 -9.63 23.66
N ARG A 182 -23.93 -9.84 22.37
CA ARG A 182 -23.52 -11.02 21.63
C ARG A 182 -22.60 -10.69 20.49
N ILE A 183 -21.56 -11.48 20.31
CA ILE A 183 -20.61 -11.35 19.22
C ILE A 183 -21.29 -11.67 17.90
N GLY A 184 -20.98 -10.87 16.87
CA GLY A 184 -21.60 -10.99 15.55
C GLY A 184 -23.00 -10.38 15.47
N GLN A 185 -23.60 -9.97 16.60
CA GLN A 185 -24.94 -9.39 16.62
C GLN A 185 -25.02 -8.09 15.81
N ALA A 186 -24.01 -7.23 15.92
CA ALA A 186 -23.93 -6.00 15.13
C ALA A 186 -23.97 -6.28 13.62
N SER A 187 -23.20 -7.26 13.14
CA SER A 187 -23.18 -7.61 11.73
C SER A 187 -24.47 -8.30 11.27
N ALA A 188 -25.04 -9.21 12.08
CA ALA A 188 -26.30 -9.85 11.77
C ALA A 188 -27.45 -8.84 11.65
N ILE A 189 -27.60 -7.92 12.61
CA ILE A 189 -28.61 -6.86 12.57
C ILE A 189 -28.41 -5.95 11.38
N ARG A 190 -27.19 -5.57 11.08
CA ARG A 190 -26.87 -4.73 9.94
C ARG A 190 -27.21 -5.41 8.62
N ASN A 191 -26.87 -6.70 8.47
CA ASN A 191 -27.20 -7.48 7.29
C ASN A 191 -28.73 -7.57 7.10
N GLU A 192 -29.45 -7.94 8.14
CA GLU A 192 -30.91 -8.08 8.13
C GLU A 192 -31.60 -6.76 7.74
N LEU A 193 -31.20 -5.64 8.34
CA LEU A 193 -31.80 -4.33 8.03
C LEU A 193 -31.51 -3.90 6.57
N TRP A 194 -30.34 -4.21 6.03
CA TRP A 194 -30.06 -3.95 4.63
C TRP A 194 -30.88 -4.83 3.68
N ASP A 195 -31.11 -6.08 4.04
CA ASP A 195 -31.87 -7.03 3.23
C ASP A 195 -33.38 -6.79 3.33
N ALA A 196 -33.88 -6.50 4.53
CA ALA A 196 -35.30 -6.26 4.78
C ALA A 196 -35.82 -4.92 4.22
N TYR A 197 -34.94 -3.90 4.11
CA TYR A 197 -35.35 -2.54 3.72
C TYR A 197 -34.58 -2.01 2.50
N PRO A 198 -34.64 -2.65 1.33
CA PRO A 198 -33.86 -2.24 0.15
C PRO A 198 -34.21 -0.81 -0.34
N TRP A 199 -35.43 -0.34 -0.08
CA TRP A 199 -35.85 1.03 -0.41
C TRP A 199 -35.21 2.09 0.50
N LEU A 200 -34.64 1.73 1.65
CA LEU A 200 -33.93 2.64 2.55
C LEU A 200 -32.42 2.70 2.28
N HIS A 201 -31.88 1.95 1.33
CA HIS A 201 -30.44 1.96 1.07
C HIS A 201 -29.90 3.37 0.83
N GLY A 202 -30.62 4.21 0.07
CA GLY A 202 -30.21 5.61 -0.15
C GLY A 202 -30.16 6.41 1.16
N VAL A 203 -31.14 6.22 2.04
CA VAL A 203 -31.19 6.87 3.36
C VAL A 203 -30.02 6.39 4.23
N PHE A 204 -29.73 5.09 4.21
CA PHE A 204 -28.61 4.50 4.96
C PHE A 204 -27.26 5.04 4.47
N ASP A 205 -27.10 5.16 3.14
CA ASP A 205 -25.91 5.75 2.52
C ASP A 205 -25.71 7.21 2.95
N ASP A 206 -26.75 8.01 2.90
CA ASP A 206 -26.70 9.43 3.27
C ASP A 206 -26.49 9.63 4.78
N TRP A 207 -27.14 8.80 5.60
CA TRP A 207 -26.93 8.86 7.03
C TRP A 207 -25.49 8.46 7.43
N ALA A 208 -24.94 7.41 6.82
CA ALA A 208 -23.55 7.02 7.04
C ALA A 208 -22.59 8.15 6.65
N ASP A 209 -22.87 8.88 5.55
CA ASP A 209 -22.13 10.08 5.16
C ASP A 209 -22.20 11.18 6.23
N THR A 210 -23.37 11.40 6.84
CA THR A 210 -23.48 12.38 7.95
C THR A 210 -22.60 11.99 9.14
N CYS A 211 -22.50 10.70 9.45
CA CYS A 211 -21.62 10.20 10.51
C CYS A 211 -20.14 10.38 10.16
N VAL A 212 -19.74 10.09 8.92
CA VAL A 212 -18.37 10.30 8.44
C VAL A 212 -17.98 11.78 8.51
N ARG A 213 -18.92 12.68 8.26
CA ARG A 213 -18.71 14.14 8.31
C ARG A 213 -18.83 14.75 9.69
N ASP A 214 -19.25 14.00 10.69
CA ASP A 214 -19.43 14.50 12.04
C ASP A 214 -18.06 14.82 12.68
N PRO A 215 -17.75 16.10 12.96
CA PRO A 215 -16.48 16.49 13.56
C PRO A 215 -16.33 15.99 15.01
N GLU A 216 -17.44 15.68 15.65
CA GLU A 216 -17.51 15.21 17.02
C GLU A 216 -17.20 13.71 17.15
N LEU A 217 -17.33 12.92 16.06
CA LEU A 217 -16.89 11.54 16.04
C LEU A 217 -15.36 11.47 15.95
N LEU A 218 -14.77 10.60 16.76
CA LEU A 218 -13.33 10.32 16.68
C LEU A 218 -12.96 9.76 15.30
N PRO A 219 -11.75 10.04 14.80
CA PRO A 219 -11.29 9.49 13.52
C PRO A 219 -11.47 7.98 13.41
N VAL A 220 -11.14 7.24 14.48
CA VAL A 220 -11.26 5.77 14.52
C VAL A 220 -12.72 5.31 14.40
N ASP A 221 -13.67 6.04 14.99
CA ASP A 221 -15.09 5.69 14.92
C ASP A 221 -15.65 6.00 13.51
N ARG A 222 -15.20 7.10 12.88
CA ARG A 222 -15.51 7.41 11.48
C ARG A 222 -14.97 6.34 10.52
N ASP A 223 -13.78 5.84 10.76
CA ASP A 223 -13.19 4.77 9.94
C ASP A 223 -13.99 3.47 10.07
N ARG A 224 -14.42 3.11 11.30
CA ARG A 224 -15.28 1.92 11.52
C ARG A 224 -16.62 2.03 10.81
N VAL A 225 -17.27 3.20 10.90
CA VAL A 225 -18.51 3.45 10.13
C VAL A 225 -18.27 3.28 8.65
N THR A 226 -17.16 3.85 8.14
CA THR A 226 -16.80 3.75 6.72
C THR A 226 -16.57 2.31 6.29
N GLU A 227 -15.81 1.54 7.04
CA GLU A 227 -15.53 0.13 6.75
C GLU A 227 -16.82 -0.69 6.73
N ARG A 228 -17.65 -0.57 7.77
CA ARG A 228 -18.92 -1.31 7.91
C ARG A 228 -19.92 -0.95 6.83
N TRP A 229 -20.08 0.35 6.54
CA TRP A 229 -20.93 0.82 5.45
C TRP A 229 -20.45 0.30 4.09
N THR A 230 -19.16 0.42 3.81
CA THR A 230 -18.57 -0.07 2.55
C THR A 230 -18.81 -1.56 2.38
N GLY A 231 -18.57 -2.36 3.44
CA GLY A 231 -18.83 -3.80 3.43
C GLY A 231 -20.28 -4.13 3.09
N GLN A 232 -21.26 -3.38 3.64
CA GLN A 232 -22.68 -3.59 3.34
C GLN A 232 -23.05 -3.22 1.90
N VAL A 233 -22.58 -2.09 1.41
CA VAL A 233 -22.87 -1.65 0.03
C VAL A 233 -22.28 -2.63 -0.99
N LEU A 234 -21.09 -3.20 -0.71
CA LEU A 234 -20.47 -4.24 -1.54
C LEU A 234 -21.23 -5.57 -1.43
N ARG A 235 -21.67 -5.94 -0.22
CA ARG A 235 -22.45 -7.17 0.01
C ARG A 235 -23.72 -7.21 -0.82
N VAL A 236 -24.41 -6.09 -0.97
CA VAL A 236 -25.62 -5.96 -1.80
C VAL A 236 -25.31 -5.58 -3.27
N ASP A 237 -24.07 -5.82 -3.72
CA ASP A 237 -23.62 -5.67 -5.11
C ASP A 237 -23.79 -4.24 -5.71
N ARG A 238 -23.48 -3.21 -4.90
CA ARG A 238 -23.57 -1.79 -5.31
C ARG A 238 -22.20 -1.07 -5.31
N PRO A 239 -21.14 -1.61 -5.94
CA PRO A 239 -19.78 -1.06 -5.86
C PRO A 239 -19.66 0.37 -6.40
N TYR A 240 -20.48 0.76 -7.36
CA TYR A 240 -20.46 2.12 -7.93
C TYR A 240 -20.80 3.20 -6.89
N GLN A 241 -21.66 2.90 -5.91
CA GLN A 241 -21.98 3.81 -4.82
C GLN A 241 -20.76 4.07 -3.93
N VAL A 242 -19.99 3.02 -3.64
CA VAL A 242 -18.74 3.14 -2.90
C VAL A 242 -17.76 4.06 -3.62
N PHE A 243 -17.56 3.86 -4.93
CA PHE A 243 -16.61 4.68 -5.70
C PHE A 243 -17.07 6.13 -5.86
N ALA A 244 -18.36 6.37 -6.04
CA ALA A 244 -18.89 7.73 -6.07
C ALA A 244 -18.64 8.46 -4.74
N ARG A 245 -18.84 7.78 -3.61
CA ARG A 245 -18.61 8.35 -2.28
C ARG A 245 -17.12 8.56 -2.00
N ILE A 246 -16.23 7.67 -2.45
CA ILE A 246 -14.78 7.85 -2.38
C ILE A 246 -14.35 9.13 -3.13
N GLU A 247 -14.86 9.35 -4.33
CA GLU A 247 -14.58 10.58 -5.08
C GLU A 247 -15.05 11.82 -4.34
N GLU A 248 -16.24 11.78 -3.75
CA GLU A 248 -16.80 12.88 -3.00
C GLU A 248 -15.98 13.20 -1.73
N TRP A 249 -15.64 12.18 -0.92
CA TRP A 249 -14.85 12.35 0.30
C TRP A 249 -13.43 12.85 0.02
N SER A 250 -12.91 12.54 -1.15
CA SER A 250 -11.58 13.01 -1.59
C SER A 250 -11.58 14.47 -2.05
N ARG A 251 -12.76 15.09 -2.27
CA ARG A 251 -12.86 16.50 -2.63
C ARG A 251 -12.77 17.39 -1.39
N ARG A 252 -12.24 18.59 -1.57
CA ARG A 252 -12.25 19.60 -0.51
C ARG A 252 -13.66 20.15 -0.35
N THR A 253 -14.23 20.04 0.84
CA THR A 253 -15.48 20.74 1.14
C THR A 253 -15.19 22.19 1.49
N SER A 254 -16.08 23.11 1.09
CA SER A 254 -16.02 24.53 1.44
C SER A 254 -16.04 24.79 2.97
N ARG A 255 -16.50 23.83 3.76
CA ARG A 255 -16.54 23.85 5.23
C ARG A 255 -15.30 23.25 5.90
N GLY A 256 -14.22 22.95 5.15
CA GLY A 256 -12.92 22.56 5.71
C GLY A 256 -12.77 21.11 6.17
N GLY A 257 -13.78 20.25 6.03
CA GLY A 257 -13.70 18.84 6.41
C GLY A 257 -12.70 18.07 5.52
N ASN A 258 -11.84 17.26 6.14
CA ASN A 258 -10.94 16.36 5.44
C ASN A 258 -11.41 14.91 5.65
N HIS A 259 -12.05 14.34 4.64
CA HIS A 259 -12.55 12.96 4.65
C HIS A 259 -11.69 12.03 3.77
N ALA A 260 -10.52 12.49 3.34
CA ALA A 260 -9.56 11.68 2.59
C ALA A 260 -9.13 10.38 3.32
N PRO A 261 -8.95 10.36 4.64
CA PRO A 261 -8.70 9.12 5.37
C PRO A 261 -9.84 8.09 5.20
N GLN A 262 -11.10 8.53 5.26
CA GLN A 262 -12.27 7.66 5.09
C GLN A 262 -12.39 7.17 3.64
N ALA A 263 -12.06 8.01 2.66
CA ALA A 263 -11.97 7.58 1.27
C ALA A 263 -10.91 6.46 1.09
N ALA A 264 -9.77 6.56 1.79
CA ALA A 264 -8.74 5.53 1.78
C ALA A 264 -9.24 4.23 2.45
N VAL A 265 -9.93 4.32 3.58
CA VAL A 265 -10.53 3.16 4.27
C VAL A 265 -11.55 2.45 3.37
N ALA A 266 -12.48 3.19 2.76
CA ALA A 266 -13.47 2.62 1.85
C ALA A 266 -12.82 1.91 0.66
N LEU A 267 -11.76 2.51 0.09
CA LEU A 267 -11.04 1.91 -1.03
C LEU A 267 -10.25 0.66 -0.60
N ALA A 268 -9.62 0.67 0.57
CA ALA A 268 -8.94 -0.48 1.14
C ALA A 268 -9.91 -1.65 1.38
N THR A 269 -11.08 -1.37 1.97
CA THR A 269 -12.17 -2.35 2.15
C THR A 269 -12.61 -2.94 0.81
N ALA A 270 -12.81 -2.09 -0.22
CA ALA A 270 -13.20 -2.56 -1.55
C ALA A 270 -12.11 -3.40 -2.24
N LEU A 271 -10.84 -3.12 -2.00
CA LEU A 271 -9.72 -3.91 -2.53
C LEU A 271 -9.63 -5.30 -1.91
N GLN A 272 -10.02 -5.43 -0.63
CA GLN A 272 -9.99 -6.68 0.12
C GLN A 272 -11.24 -7.54 -0.11
N ASP A 273 -12.30 -6.97 -0.70
CA ASP A 273 -13.52 -7.71 -1.02
C ASP A 273 -13.28 -8.77 -2.09
N ALA A 274 -13.69 -10.03 -1.81
CA ALA A 274 -13.42 -11.17 -2.69
C ALA A 274 -14.08 -11.03 -4.07
N ARG A 275 -15.28 -10.43 -4.14
CA ARG A 275 -16.04 -10.27 -5.40
C ARG A 275 -15.64 -9.01 -6.14
N HIS A 276 -15.42 -7.89 -5.43
CA HIS A 276 -15.24 -6.57 -6.03
C HIS A 276 -13.79 -6.09 -6.08
N GLY A 277 -12.83 -6.78 -5.42
CA GLY A 277 -11.43 -6.36 -5.36
C GLY A 277 -10.79 -6.20 -6.74
N ARG A 278 -11.11 -7.08 -7.71
CA ARG A 278 -10.64 -6.92 -9.09
C ARG A 278 -11.19 -5.65 -9.74
N PHE A 279 -12.47 -5.34 -9.51
CA PHE A 279 -13.11 -4.14 -10.02
C PHE A 279 -12.52 -2.88 -9.38
N ALA A 280 -12.30 -2.89 -8.06
CA ALA A 280 -11.64 -1.80 -7.34
C ALA A 280 -10.23 -1.52 -7.89
N ARG A 281 -9.41 -2.57 -8.11
CA ARG A 281 -8.09 -2.43 -8.73
C ARG A 281 -8.17 -1.82 -10.14
N HIS A 282 -9.17 -2.21 -10.93
CA HIS A 282 -9.38 -1.63 -12.26
C HIS A 282 -9.80 -0.15 -12.18
N GLN A 283 -10.66 0.20 -11.23
CA GLN A 283 -11.10 1.57 -11.04
C GLN A 283 -9.94 2.49 -10.64
N ILE A 284 -9.06 2.06 -9.73
CA ILE A 284 -7.83 2.82 -9.39
C ILE A 284 -6.97 3.04 -10.65
N TYR A 285 -6.83 2.04 -11.51
CA TYR A 285 -6.09 2.20 -12.76
C TYR A 285 -6.73 3.23 -13.69
N ARG A 286 -8.05 3.23 -13.81
CA ARG A 286 -8.78 4.24 -14.59
C ARG A 286 -8.53 5.65 -14.07
N TRP A 287 -8.62 5.85 -12.75
CA TRP A 287 -8.34 7.13 -12.12
C TRP A 287 -6.87 7.56 -12.31
N ALA A 288 -5.92 6.66 -12.13
CA ALA A 288 -4.50 6.96 -12.30
C ALA A 288 -4.12 7.40 -13.72
N ARG A 289 -4.88 7.00 -14.75
CA ARG A 289 -4.70 7.47 -16.13
C ARG A 289 -5.10 8.93 -16.35
N ASN A 290 -5.89 9.49 -15.45
CA ASN A 290 -6.26 10.90 -15.52
C ASN A 290 -5.16 11.76 -14.89
N ARG A 291 -4.29 12.35 -15.71
CA ARG A 291 -3.18 13.21 -15.28
C ARG A 291 -3.63 14.53 -14.61
N ARG A 292 -4.93 14.85 -14.66
CA ARG A 292 -5.57 16.04 -14.06
C ARG A 292 -6.45 15.69 -12.87
N LEU A 293 -6.26 14.50 -12.30
CA LEU A 293 -7.04 14.10 -11.12
C LEU A 293 -6.79 15.11 -9.98
N PRO A 294 -7.82 15.52 -9.23
CA PRO A 294 -7.63 16.45 -8.12
C PRO A 294 -6.55 15.96 -7.13
N ARG A 295 -5.64 16.85 -6.75
CA ARG A 295 -4.47 16.55 -5.91
C ARG A 295 -4.77 15.65 -4.71
N ARG A 296 -5.79 16.01 -3.91
CA ARG A 296 -6.15 15.23 -2.72
C ARG A 296 -6.56 13.81 -3.05
N PHE A 297 -7.34 13.66 -4.10
CA PHE A 297 -7.78 12.35 -4.54
C PHE A 297 -6.59 11.52 -5.05
N ALA A 298 -5.71 12.12 -5.83
CA ALA A 298 -4.48 11.45 -6.27
C ALA A 298 -3.62 11.00 -5.09
N GLN A 299 -3.48 11.83 -4.05
CA GLN A 299 -2.75 11.48 -2.83
C GLN A 299 -3.38 10.29 -2.08
N VAL A 300 -4.72 10.23 -1.98
CA VAL A 300 -5.41 9.04 -1.43
C VAL A 300 -5.08 7.79 -2.22
N LEU A 301 -5.14 7.87 -3.55
CA LEU A 301 -4.86 6.72 -4.41
C LEU A 301 -3.40 6.27 -4.34
N ILE A 302 -2.44 7.20 -4.26
CA ILE A 302 -1.02 6.89 -4.05
C ILE A 302 -0.84 6.16 -2.72
N ALA A 303 -1.40 6.70 -1.62
CA ALA A 303 -1.31 6.07 -0.31
C ALA A 303 -1.88 4.64 -0.32
N VAL A 304 -3.06 4.42 -0.91
CA VAL A 304 -3.67 3.09 -1.03
C VAL A 304 -2.84 2.16 -1.93
N CYS A 305 -2.25 2.67 -3.02
CA CYS A 305 -1.35 1.86 -3.85
C CYS A 305 -0.14 1.37 -3.05
N VAL A 306 0.46 2.23 -2.22
CA VAL A 306 1.62 1.90 -1.39
C VAL A 306 1.24 0.96 -0.24
N GLN A 307 0.10 1.19 0.39
CA GLN A 307 -0.27 0.49 1.61
C GLN A 307 -0.94 -0.86 1.35
N GLU A 308 -1.81 -0.94 0.34
CA GLU A 308 -2.64 -2.11 0.09
C GLU A 308 -2.17 -2.92 -1.13
N LEU A 309 -1.85 -2.26 -2.25
CA LEU A 309 -1.54 -2.99 -3.48
C LEU A 309 -0.14 -3.57 -3.54
N VAL A 310 0.86 -2.93 -2.92
CA VAL A 310 2.27 -3.37 -3.04
C VAL A 310 2.47 -4.79 -2.53
N THR A 311 1.80 -5.17 -1.45
CA THR A 311 1.99 -6.49 -0.81
C THR A 311 1.49 -7.63 -1.69
N GLU A 312 0.28 -7.53 -2.24
CA GLU A 312 -0.34 -8.61 -3.00
C GLU A 312 -0.19 -8.45 -4.53
N TYR A 313 -0.17 -7.21 -5.01
CA TYR A 313 -0.17 -6.88 -6.44
C TYR A 313 0.93 -5.88 -6.81
N PRO A 314 2.23 -6.16 -6.52
CA PRO A 314 3.32 -5.18 -6.69
C PRO A 314 3.47 -4.66 -8.12
N GLU A 315 3.22 -5.46 -9.14
CA GLU A 315 3.23 -5.03 -10.55
C GLU A 315 2.11 -4.02 -10.84
N GLN A 316 0.95 -4.22 -10.24
CA GLN A 316 -0.18 -3.29 -10.39
C GLN A 316 0.04 -1.99 -9.65
N ALA A 317 0.63 -2.04 -8.45
CA ALA A 317 1.04 -0.87 -7.70
C ALA A 317 2.07 -0.04 -8.48
N LEU A 318 3.11 -0.71 -8.99
CA LEU A 318 4.14 -0.07 -9.82
C LEU A 318 3.55 0.66 -11.03
N VAL A 319 2.61 0.04 -11.75
CA VAL A 319 1.96 0.67 -12.90
C VAL A 319 1.22 1.95 -12.51
N ARG A 320 0.48 1.94 -11.40
CA ARG A 320 -0.33 3.08 -10.97
C ARG A 320 0.52 4.20 -10.43
N LEU A 321 1.50 3.87 -9.59
CA LEU A 321 2.45 4.86 -9.07
C LEU A 321 3.26 5.52 -10.19
N HIS A 322 3.63 4.74 -11.21
CA HIS A 322 4.29 5.27 -12.39
C HIS A 322 3.40 6.26 -13.17
N LEU A 323 2.10 5.98 -13.29
CA LEU A 323 1.15 6.92 -13.91
C LEU A 323 1.02 8.21 -13.09
N PHE A 324 0.96 8.12 -11.75
CA PHE A 324 0.96 9.30 -10.88
C PHE A 324 2.30 10.07 -10.91
N ALA A 325 3.42 9.39 -11.14
CA ALA A 325 4.73 10.04 -11.26
C ALA A 325 4.82 11.00 -12.48
N ASP A 326 3.89 10.84 -13.45
CA ASP A 326 3.74 11.69 -14.64
C ASP A 326 2.49 12.62 -14.55
N HIS A 327 1.98 12.87 -13.35
CA HIS A 327 0.84 13.74 -13.12
C HIS A 327 1.16 15.20 -13.41
N GLU A 328 0.18 15.98 -13.92
CA GLU A 328 0.35 17.42 -14.25
C GLU A 328 0.61 18.27 -13.00
N GLU A 329 0.01 17.93 -11.86
CA GLU A 329 0.27 18.57 -10.56
C GLU A 329 1.62 18.12 -10.02
N ALA A 330 2.58 19.04 -9.93
CA ALA A 330 3.97 18.78 -9.56
C ALA A 330 4.14 18.10 -8.20
N GLU A 331 3.27 18.41 -7.24
CA GLU A 331 3.32 17.80 -5.91
C GLU A 331 2.86 16.34 -5.91
N VAL A 332 1.81 16.02 -6.67
CA VAL A 332 1.36 14.63 -6.87
C VAL A 332 2.47 13.80 -7.52
N ALA A 333 3.05 14.34 -8.60
CA ALA A 333 4.15 13.69 -9.31
C ALA A 333 5.36 13.45 -8.38
N ARG A 334 5.71 14.44 -7.56
CA ARG A 334 6.81 14.34 -6.58
C ARG A 334 6.53 13.25 -5.54
N THR A 335 5.34 13.25 -4.94
CA THR A 335 4.93 12.23 -3.97
C THR A 335 5.05 10.83 -4.57
N ALA A 336 4.48 10.60 -5.75
CA ALA A 336 4.53 9.30 -6.40
C ALA A 336 5.96 8.84 -6.74
N ARG A 337 6.83 9.77 -7.15
CA ARG A 337 8.27 9.50 -7.42
C ARG A 337 9.01 9.12 -6.15
N THR A 338 8.78 9.83 -5.06
CA THR A 338 9.37 9.50 -3.75
C THR A 338 8.94 8.11 -3.29
N GLU A 339 7.65 7.81 -3.32
CA GLU A 339 7.12 6.50 -2.95
C GLU A 339 7.70 5.36 -3.83
N LEU A 340 7.84 5.58 -5.14
CA LEU A 340 8.47 4.61 -6.03
C LEU A 340 9.92 4.32 -5.66
N LEU A 341 10.70 5.36 -5.30
CA LEU A 341 12.09 5.19 -4.88
C LEU A 341 12.21 4.54 -3.50
N GLU A 342 11.31 4.85 -2.58
CA GLU A 342 11.23 4.18 -1.28
C GLU A 342 10.89 2.69 -1.43
N LEU A 343 9.89 2.35 -2.23
CA LEU A 343 9.54 0.97 -2.53
C LEU A 343 10.66 0.21 -3.24
N ALA A 344 11.44 0.88 -4.08
CA ALA A 344 12.60 0.31 -4.73
C ALA A 344 13.77 0.01 -3.77
N GLN A 345 13.65 0.37 -2.48
CA GLN A 345 14.55 -0.14 -1.45
C GLN A 345 14.40 -1.67 -1.29
N ASP A 346 13.23 -2.24 -1.57
CA ASP A 346 13.06 -3.67 -1.72
C ASP A 346 13.64 -4.16 -3.04
N ARG A 347 14.49 -5.18 -2.99
CA ARG A 347 15.17 -5.73 -4.18
C ARG A 347 14.19 -6.28 -5.22
N SER A 348 13.11 -6.91 -4.78
CA SER A 348 12.16 -7.53 -5.71
C SER A 348 11.37 -6.46 -6.46
N PHE A 349 10.97 -5.40 -5.77
CA PHE A 349 10.31 -4.25 -6.38
C PHE A 349 11.24 -3.48 -7.32
N HIS A 350 12.49 -3.25 -6.92
CA HIS A 350 13.52 -2.64 -7.77
C HIS A 350 13.72 -3.40 -9.08
N ARG A 351 13.85 -4.75 -9.03
CA ARG A 351 13.97 -5.59 -10.22
C ARG A 351 12.76 -5.45 -11.15
N ARG A 352 11.54 -5.43 -10.59
CA ARG A 352 10.30 -5.22 -11.37
C ARG A 352 10.29 -3.86 -12.04
N ALA A 353 10.66 -2.81 -11.30
CA ALA A 353 10.71 -1.44 -11.80
C ALA A 353 11.71 -1.31 -12.94
N LEU A 354 12.95 -1.80 -12.80
CA LEU A 354 13.96 -1.76 -13.86
C LEU A 354 13.54 -2.54 -15.09
N ARG A 355 13.01 -3.76 -14.95
CA ARG A 355 12.50 -4.55 -16.07
C ARG A 355 11.43 -3.78 -16.85
N ARG A 356 10.47 -3.22 -16.14
CA ARG A 356 9.39 -2.43 -16.73
C ARG A 356 9.92 -1.21 -17.48
N LEU A 357 10.81 -0.45 -16.85
CA LEU A 357 11.36 0.78 -17.43
C LEU A 357 12.27 0.49 -18.64
N SER A 358 13.09 -0.56 -18.60
CA SER A 358 13.89 -1.01 -19.77
C SER A 358 12.99 -1.31 -20.98
N ASN A 359 11.88 -2.03 -20.77
CA ASN A 359 10.90 -2.30 -21.82
C ASN A 359 10.24 -1.00 -22.35
N ARG A 360 9.85 -0.10 -21.45
CA ARG A 360 9.22 1.18 -21.86
C ARG A 360 10.17 2.09 -22.59
N LEU A 361 11.42 2.19 -22.17
CA LEU A 361 12.46 2.94 -22.90
C LEU A 361 12.70 2.42 -24.31
N ARG A 362 12.47 1.12 -24.55
CA ARG A 362 12.53 0.54 -25.90
C ARG A 362 11.37 0.98 -26.79
N GLU A 363 10.17 1.02 -26.21
CA GLU A 363 8.92 1.27 -26.95
C GLU A 363 8.59 2.76 -27.04
N ARG A 364 8.95 3.55 -26.05
CA ARG A 364 8.52 4.94 -25.87
C ARG A 364 9.67 5.81 -25.38
N ASP A 365 9.56 7.10 -25.65
CA ASP A 365 10.53 8.11 -25.21
C ASP A 365 9.87 9.11 -24.26
N GLU A 366 9.41 8.62 -23.11
CA GLU A 366 8.76 9.46 -22.09
C GLU A 366 9.80 9.95 -21.07
N LYS A 367 9.83 11.27 -20.81
CA LYS A 367 10.77 11.89 -19.85
C LYS A 367 10.71 11.29 -18.46
N ILE A 368 9.52 10.85 -18.03
CA ILE A 368 9.35 10.21 -16.74
C ILE A 368 10.05 8.84 -16.68
N ASP A 369 10.01 8.05 -17.76
CA ASP A 369 10.71 6.77 -17.83
C ASP A 369 12.22 6.95 -17.75
N GLN A 370 12.76 7.94 -18.48
CA GLN A 370 14.18 8.31 -18.44
C GLN A 370 14.60 8.74 -17.03
N TRP A 371 13.81 9.61 -16.39
CA TRP A 371 14.09 10.10 -15.04
C TRP A 371 14.08 8.97 -14.00
N LEU A 372 13.03 8.14 -14.00
CA LEU A 372 12.91 7.02 -13.08
C LEU A 372 14.04 5.99 -13.29
N PHE A 373 14.36 5.67 -14.54
CA PHE A 373 15.43 4.74 -14.84
C PHE A 373 16.78 5.26 -14.33
N ARG A 374 17.07 6.55 -14.54
CA ARG A 374 18.27 7.20 -14.02
C ARG A 374 18.35 7.10 -12.51
N GLU A 375 17.27 7.42 -11.79
CA GLU A 375 17.25 7.36 -10.33
C GLU A 375 17.42 5.93 -9.80
N LEU A 376 16.78 4.94 -10.42
CA LEU A 376 16.86 3.54 -10.01
C LEU A 376 18.19 2.86 -10.40
N THR A 377 18.97 3.48 -11.27
CA THR A 377 20.32 3.01 -11.63
C THR A 377 21.43 3.74 -10.87
N ARG A 378 21.10 4.45 -9.79
CA ARG A 378 22.09 5.02 -8.86
C ARG A 378 22.92 3.93 -8.18
N PRO A 379 24.17 4.25 -7.74
CA PRO A 379 25.01 3.31 -7.01
C PRO A 379 24.35 2.68 -5.79
N GLU A 380 23.55 3.46 -5.07
CA GLU A 380 22.84 3.05 -3.86
C GLU A 380 21.88 1.89 -4.12
N PHE A 381 21.26 1.85 -5.31
CA PHE A 381 20.37 0.78 -5.72
C PHE A 381 21.10 -0.39 -6.36
N LEU A 382 22.01 -0.12 -7.30
CA LEU A 382 22.67 -1.18 -8.08
C LEU A 382 23.69 -1.97 -7.29
N LEU A 383 24.40 -1.35 -6.34
CA LEU A 383 25.50 -1.97 -5.57
C LEU A 383 25.05 -2.49 -4.20
N ARG A 384 23.76 -2.40 -3.88
CA ARG A 384 23.25 -2.78 -2.56
C ARG A 384 23.44 -4.26 -2.28
N GLY A 385 24.04 -4.55 -1.11
CA GLY A 385 24.15 -5.90 -0.56
C GLY A 385 25.02 -6.85 -1.39
N SER A 386 25.90 -6.32 -2.24
CA SER A 386 26.86 -7.11 -3.02
C SER A 386 28.21 -7.08 -2.30
N PRO A 387 28.65 -8.18 -1.70
CA PRO A 387 30.03 -8.31 -1.24
C PRO A 387 30.95 -8.14 -2.47
N GLY A 388 31.89 -7.20 -2.42
CA GLY A 388 32.80 -6.92 -3.52
C GLY A 388 32.29 -5.93 -4.58
N ARG A 389 31.22 -5.17 -4.33
CA ARG A 389 30.72 -4.08 -5.19
C ARG A 389 30.30 -4.49 -6.61
N SER A 390 29.86 -5.72 -6.79
CA SER A 390 29.35 -6.22 -8.08
C SER A 390 27.82 -6.08 -8.17
N ILE A 391 27.32 -5.71 -9.35
CA ILE A 391 25.87 -5.66 -9.62
C ILE A 391 25.28 -7.08 -9.68
N ASP A 392 24.00 -7.21 -9.28
CA ASP A 392 23.24 -8.45 -9.46
C ASP A 392 23.21 -8.86 -10.94
N PRO A 393 23.72 -10.06 -11.33
CA PRO A 393 23.74 -10.52 -12.70
C PRO A 393 22.36 -10.51 -13.38
N GLY A 394 21.28 -10.68 -12.60
CA GLY A 394 19.91 -10.64 -13.11
C GLY A 394 19.46 -9.26 -13.57
N LEU A 395 20.12 -8.19 -13.11
CA LEU A 395 19.81 -6.80 -13.51
C LEU A 395 20.63 -6.34 -14.71
N LEU A 396 21.77 -6.97 -14.98
CA LEU A 396 22.74 -6.49 -15.98
C LEU A 396 22.12 -6.31 -17.38
N GLY A 397 21.26 -7.23 -17.80
CA GLY A 397 20.61 -7.12 -19.11
C GLY A 397 19.74 -5.87 -19.24
N TRP A 398 18.86 -5.63 -18.27
CA TRP A 398 17.94 -4.47 -18.28
C TRP A 398 18.66 -3.15 -18.08
N VAL A 399 19.66 -3.14 -17.20
CA VAL A 399 20.50 -1.96 -16.94
C VAL A 399 21.26 -1.57 -18.21
N GLY A 400 21.93 -2.56 -18.87
CA GLY A 400 22.70 -2.29 -20.09
C GLY A 400 21.84 -1.79 -21.24
N GLU A 401 20.73 -2.45 -21.48
CA GLU A 401 19.80 -2.03 -22.53
C GLU A 401 19.28 -0.62 -22.29
N GLY A 402 18.78 -0.33 -21.08
CA GLY A 402 18.24 0.97 -20.74
C GLY A 402 19.28 2.08 -20.75
N LEU A 403 20.51 1.83 -20.22
CA LEU A 403 21.60 2.81 -20.23
C LEU A 403 22.02 3.16 -21.67
N VAL A 404 22.22 2.17 -22.52
CA VAL A 404 22.61 2.42 -23.93
C VAL A 404 21.53 3.19 -24.66
N LEU A 405 20.25 2.84 -24.47
CA LEU A 405 19.15 3.58 -25.09
C LEU A 405 19.11 5.05 -24.63
N LEU A 406 19.29 5.30 -23.33
CA LEU A 406 19.33 6.67 -22.79
C LEU A 406 20.51 7.47 -23.33
N LEU A 407 21.70 6.89 -23.34
CA LEU A 407 22.92 7.58 -23.82
C LEU A 407 22.86 7.88 -25.33
N ILE A 408 22.18 7.06 -26.11
CA ILE A 408 21.99 7.31 -27.55
C ILE A 408 20.96 8.42 -27.78
N ARG A 409 19.86 8.41 -27.06
CA ARG A 409 18.74 9.34 -27.28
C ARG A 409 18.95 10.70 -26.67
N GLU A 410 19.54 10.75 -25.50
CA GLU A 410 19.77 11.98 -24.78
C GLU A 410 21.23 12.09 -24.30
N PRO A 411 22.11 12.65 -25.11
CA PRO A 411 23.53 12.83 -24.76
C PRO A 411 23.78 13.64 -23.48
N SER A 412 22.87 14.55 -23.12
CA SER A 412 22.94 15.33 -21.87
C SER A 412 22.84 14.45 -20.60
N MET A 413 22.24 13.27 -20.71
CA MET A 413 22.18 12.27 -19.62
C MET A 413 23.55 11.81 -19.16
N THR A 414 24.57 11.88 -20.00
CA THR A 414 25.94 11.52 -19.65
C THR A 414 26.45 12.36 -18.50
N ARG A 415 26.20 13.66 -18.52
CA ARG A 415 26.55 14.55 -17.39
C ARG A 415 25.80 14.15 -16.13
N SER A 416 24.50 13.90 -16.22
CA SER A 416 23.67 13.48 -15.09
C SER A 416 24.16 12.18 -14.47
N TYR A 417 24.56 11.19 -15.28
CA TYR A 417 25.16 9.95 -14.77
C TYR A 417 26.52 10.18 -14.13
N GLY A 418 27.32 11.11 -14.66
CA GLY A 418 28.58 11.53 -14.06
C GLY A 418 28.45 12.06 -12.65
N GLU A 419 27.47 12.91 -12.46
CA GLU A 419 27.16 13.47 -11.15
C GLU A 419 26.65 12.39 -10.18
N LEU A 420 25.79 11.46 -10.63
CA LEU A 420 25.27 10.38 -9.83
C LEU A 420 26.34 9.35 -9.41
N TRP A 421 27.32 9.10 -10.26
CA TRP A 421 28.41 8.12 -10.04
C TRP A 421 29.72 8.78 -9.61
N ALA A 422 29.64 10.01 -9.08
CA ALA A 422 30.81 10.75 -8.60
C ALA A 422 31.67 9.90 -7.66
N GLY A 423 32.97 9.80 -7.96
CA GLY A 423 33.94 8.97 -7.20
C GLY A 423 33.86 7.46 -7.45
N ARG A 424 32.97 6.99 -8.36
CA ARG A 424 32.80 5.57 -8.71
C ARG A 424 32.80 5.31 -10.22
N SER A 425 33.50 6.15 -10.98
CA SER A 425 33.47 6.13 -12.45
C SER A 425 33.95 4.84 -13.07
N GLU A 426 35.00 4.20 -12.51
CA GLU A 426 35.50 2.91 -12.99
C GLU A 426 34.47 1.80 -12.82
N GLN A 427 33.76 1.79 -11.67
CA GLN A 427 32.69 0.85 -11.42
C GLN A 427 31.54 1.04 -12.39
N PHE A 428 31.19 2.30 -12.71
CA PHE A 428 30.17 2.60 -13.70
C PHE A 428 30.56 2.09 -15.09
N MET A 429 31.80 2.33 -15.55
CA MET A 429 32.29 1.83 -16.83
C MET A 429 32.26 0.30 -16.89
N GLU A 430 32.70 -0.37 -15.82
CA GLU A 430 32.65 -1.83 -15.72
C GLU A 430 31.20 -2.33 -15.81
N ILE A 431 30.28 -1.73 -15.05
CA ILE A 431 28.86 -2.07 -15.10
C ILE A 431 28.29 -1.83 -16.51
N LEU A 432 28.61 -0.71 -17.11
CA LEU A 432 28.14 -0.34 -18.46
C LEU A 432 28.57 -1.37 -19.50
N VAL A 433 29.85 -1.75 -19.51
CA VAL A 433 30.39 -2.76 -20.44
C VAL A 433 29.79 -4.14 -20.19
N ARG A 434 29.78 -4.62 -18.93
CA ARG A 434 29.19 -5.92 -18.56
C ARG A 434 27.70 -5.98 -18.84
N ALA A 435 26.97 -4.91 -18.54
CA ALA A 435 25.54 -4.79 -18.78
C ALA A 435 25.24 -4.76 -20.30
N SER A 436 26.02 -4.00 -21.07
CA SER A 436 25.89 -3.95 -22.53
C SER A 436 26.25 -5.28 -23.21
N SER A 437 27.25 -6.01 -22.69
CA SER A 437 27.56 -7.36 -23.12
C SER A 437 26.37 -8.30 -22.90
N ARG A 438 25.78 -8.27 -21.70
CA ARG A 438 24.62 -9.09 -21.35
C ARG A 438 23.37 -8.76 -22.15
N ALA A 439 23.18 -7.49 -22.49
CA ALA A 439 22.07 -7.01 -23.28
C ALA A 439 22.26 -7.17 -24.82
N GLY A 440 23.43 -7.58 -25.26
CA GLY A 440 23.77 -7.64 -26.69
C GLY A 440 23.92 -6.27 -27.37
N THR A 441 24.19 -5.21 -26.58
CA THR A 441 24.26 -3.81 -27.06
C THR A 441 25.69 -3.26 -27.13
N LEU A 442 26.71 -4.12 -27.05
CA LEU A 442 28.11 -3.70 -27.09
C LEU A 442 28.49 -2.93 -28.36
N SER A 443 27.95 -3.32 -29.52
CA SER A 443 28.19 -2.61 -30.77
C SER A 443 27.66 -1.17 -30.76
N SER A 444 26.52 -0.96 -30.12
CA SER A 444 25.94 0.38 -29.91
C SER A 444 26.79 1.19 -28.91
N LEU A 445 27.26 0.57 -27.86
CA LEU A 445 28.17 1.20 -26.90
C LEU A 445 29.50 1.57 -27.56
N TYR A 446 30.07 0.68 -28.37
CA TYR A 446 31.28 0.92 -29.18
C TYR A 446 31.13 2.12 -30.10
N THR A 447 30.00 2.17 -30.84
CA THR A 447 29.68 3.31 -31.74
C THR A 447 29.56 4.62 -30.93
N THR A 448 28.96 4.59 -29.76
CA THR A 448 28.85 5.74 -28.87
C THR A 448 30.23 6.17 -28.37
N ALA A 449 31.07 5.22 -27.94
CA ALA A 449 32.45 5.49 -27.53
C ALA A 449 33.28 6.19 -28.60
N LEU A 450 33.15 5.81 -29.87
CA LEU A 450 33.83 6.45 -31.02
C LEU A 450 33.42 7.91 -31.21
N ARG A 451 32.23 8.31 -30.79
CA ARG A 451 31.73 9.68 -30.88
C ARG A 451 32.19 10.59 -29.73
N LEU A 452 32.75 10.02 -28.67
CA LEU A 452 33.13 10.73 -27.44
C LEU A 452 34.01 11.98 -27.62
N PRO A 453 35.03 12.02 -28.51
CA PRO A 453 35.86 13.20 -28.67
C PRO A 453 35.18 14.39 -29.35
N ARG A 454 34.02 14.16 -29.96
CA ARG A 454 33.30 15.23 -30.68
C ARG A 454 32.56 16.10 -29.66
N GLY A 455 32.85 17.38 -29.61
CA GLY A 455 32.21 18.36 -28.71
C GLY A 455 33.04 18.76 -27.49
N ALA A 456 34.34 18.49 -27.48
CA ALA A 456 35.24 19.00 -26.44
C ALA A 456 35.40 20.51 -26.55
N SER A 457 35.25 21.23 -25.42
CA SER A 457 35.29 22.69 -25.36
C SER A 457 36.72 23.26 -25.28
N GLY A 458 37.74 22.39 -25.18
CA GLY A 458 39.14 22.81 -25.07
C GLY A 458 40.15 21.68 -25.17
N PRO A 459 41.47 22.01 -25.31
CA PRO A 459 42.50 21.00 -25.55
C PRO A 459 42.70 20.00 -24.38
N GLU A 460 42.51 20.43 -23.15
CA GLU A 460 42.65 19.56 -21.97
C GLU A 460 41.49 18.60 -21.86
N GLU A 461 40.31 19.08 -22.06
CA GLU A 461 39.09 18.25 -22.13
C GLU A 461 39.19 17.21 -23.25
N LEU A 462 39.74 17.58 -24.41
CA LEU A 462 39.95 16.68 -25.54
C LEU A 462 40.94 15.55 -25.20
N ARG A 463 42.01 15.85 -24.44
CA ARG A 463 42.97 14.81 -23.97
C ARG A 463 42.31 13.81 -23.05
N ILE A 464 41.55 14.31 -22.09
CA ILE A 464 40.83 13.48 -21.12
C ILE A 464 39.84 12.55 -21.87
N ARG A 465 39.05 13.13 -22.77
CA ARG A 465 38.06 12.39 -23.58
C ARG A 465 38.69 11.30 -24.45
N ARG A 466 39.85 11.56 -25.04
CA ARG A 466 40.58 10.56 -25.82
C ARG A 466 41.05 9.40 -24.95
N ARG A 467 41.60 9.66 -23.76
CA ARG A 467 42.07 8.64 -22.85
C ARG A 467 40.93 7.73 -22.37
N GLU A 468 39.81 8.31 -22.04
CA GLU A 468 38.64 7.56 -21.58
C GLU A 468 37.98 6.77 -22.67
N ARG A 469 37.91 7.31 -23.88
CA ARG A 469 37.51 6.54 -25.06
C ARG A 469 38.40 5.30 -25.22
N GLU A 470 39.70 5.47 -25.15
CA GLU A 470 40.67 4.37 -25.29
C GLU A 470 40.47 3.30 -24.21
N LEU A 471 40.25 3.72 -22.96
CA LEU A 471 39.94 2.80 -21.85
C LEU A 471 38.62 2.08 -22.05
N LEU A 472 37.58 2.77 -22.47
CA LEU A 472 36.26 2.17 -22.70
C LEU A 472 36.31 1.18 -23.88
N LEU A 473 36.95 1.57 -25.00
CA LEU A 473 37.13 0.69 -26.16
C LEU A 473 37.92 -0.57 -25.78
N ARG A 474 39.02 -0.44 -25.02
CA ARG A 474 39.80 -1.60 -24.54
C ARG A 474 38.92 -2.53 -23.71
N ARG A 475 38.14 -2.01 -22.78
CA ARG A 475 37.23 -2.84 -21.95
C ARG A 475 36.14 -3.51 -22.79
N ILE A 476 35.65 -2.86 -23.84
CA ILE A 476 34.71 -3.46 -24.79
C ILE A 476 35.39 -4.60 -25.55
N ASP A 477 36.62 -4.39 -26.06
CA ASP A 477 37.39 -5.39 -26.76
C ASP A 477 37.68 -6.62 -25.88
N GLU A 478 38.11 -6.38 -24.63
CA GLU A 478 38.30 -7.42 -23.61
C GLU A 478 37.00 -8.23 -23.37
N ALA A 479 35.86 -7.55 -23.26
CA ALA A 479 34.55 -8.18 -23.07
C ALA A 479 34.10 -8.99 -24.30
N GLN A 480 34.62 -8.66 -25.49
CA GLN A 480 34.40 -9.41 -26.74
C GLN A 480 35.41 -10.54 -26.96
N GLY A 481 36.40 -10.69 -26.05
CA GLY A 481 37.45 -11.70 -26.20
C GLY A 481 38.53 -11.33 -27.23
N VAL A 482 38.57 -10.07 -27.65
CA VAL A 482 39.62 -9.55 -28.53
C VAL A 482 40.86 -9.24 -27.70
N HIS A 483 41.76 -10.20 -27.56
CA HIS A 483 43.07 -9.95 -27.00
C HIS A 483 43.94 -9.26 -28.06
N LEU A 484 44.24 -7.97 -27.87
CA LEU A 484 45.27 -7.30 -28.68
C LEU A 484 46.61 -7.97 -28.39
N ALA A 485 47.00 -8.92 -29.22
CA ALA A 485 48.36 -9.48 -29.21
C ALA A 485 49.35 -8.36 -29.53
N GLY A 486 50.10 -7.89 -28.54
CA GLY A 486 51.23 -6.99 -28.77
C GLY A 486 51.25 -5.66 -28.03
N ALA A 487 50.83 -5.61 -26.77
CA ALA A 487 51.33 -4.55 -25.90
C ALA A 487 52.64 -5.03 -25.21
N PRO A 488 53.77 -4.31 -25.35
CA PRO A 488 54.97 -4.68 -24.59
C PRO A 488 54.67 -4.64 -23.10
N THR A 489 54.92 -5.71 -22.40
CA THR A 489 54.92 -5.76 -20.93
C THR A 489 55.92 -4.72 -20.43
N ALA A 490 55.41 -3.56 -20.01
CA ALA A 490 56.22 -2.59 -19.27
C ALA A 490 56.60 -3.25 -17.95
N PRO A 491 57.88 -3.07 -17.49
CA PRO A 491 58.34 -3.66 -16.26
C PRO A 491 57.52 -3.16 -15.08
N GLN A 492 57.12 -4.08 -14.23
CA GLN A 492 56.53 -3.81 -12.93
C GLN A 492 57.39 -2.78 -12.17
N LYS A 493 56.94 -1.54 -12.11
CA LYS A 493 57.20 -0.64 -11.02
C LYS A 493 55.87 -0.35 -10.37
N GLU A 494 55.60 -1.16 -9.35
CA GLU A 494 54.64 -0.87 -8.32
C GLU A 494 54.89 0.52 -7.76
N ASN A 495 53.79 1.25 -7.54
CA ASN A 495 53.58 2.34 -6.59
C ASN A 495 53.42 3.79 -7.03
N ASP A 496 53.62 4.22 -8.27
CA ASP A 496 53.55 5.66 -8.51
C ASP A 496 52.45 6.16 -9.47
N VAL A 497 51.58 5.30 -10.03
CA VAL A 497 50.53 5.71 -10.95
C VAL A 497 49.17 6.00 -10.28
N PHE A 498 49.05 5.61 -9.00
CA PHE A 498 47.77 5.74 -8.27
C PHE A 498 47.53 7.12 -7.62
N VAL A 499 48.50 7.99 -7.55
CA VAL A 499 48.42 9.27 -6.84
C VAL A 499 47.72 10.36 -7.68
N GLY A 500 47.68 10.22 -9.02
CA GLY A 500 47.15 11.24 -9.93
C GLY A 500 45.62 11.30 -10.03
N TRP A 501 44.91 10.24 -9.65
CA TRP A 501 43.44 10.15 -9.83
C TRP A 501 42.61 10.75 -8.69
N LYS A 502 43.23 11.02 -7.56
CA LYS A 502 42.51 11.59 -6.40
C LYS A 502 42.23 13.08 -6.50
N ALA A 503 42.79 13.79 -7.48
CA ALA A 503 42.77 15.25 -7.57
C ALA A 503 41.99 15.83 -8.77
N LEU A 504 41.41 14.99 -9.64
CA LEU A 504 40.62 15.52 -10.77
C LEU A 504 39.16 15.67 -10.37
N PRO A 505 38.55 16.86 -10.58
CA PRO A 505 37.14 17.01 -10.29
C PRO A 505 36.31 16.12 -11.21
N VAL A 506 35.45 15.32 -10.60
CA VAL A 506 34.52 14.36 -11.21
C VAL A 506 33.70 14.93 -12.38
N LYS A 507 33.61 16.25 -12.50
CA LYS A 507 32.98 16.95 -13.60
C LYS A 507 33.59 16.66 -14.99
N VAL A 508 34.81 16.17 -15.03
CA VAL A 508 35.54 15.98 -16.29
C VAL A 508 35.26 14.62 -16.92
N LEU A 509 35.01 13.61 -16.11
CA LEU A 509 34.87 12.22 -16.58
C LEU A 509 33.64 11.99 -17.47
N PHE A 510 32.60 12.76 -17.30
CA PHE A 510 31.33 12.59 -17.98
C PHE A 510 31.00 13.66 -19.03
N GLN A 511 31.78 14.73 -19.09
CA GLN A 511 31.72 15.64 -20.25
C GLN A 511 32.18 14.95 -21.55
N VAL A 512 32.58 13.70 -21.44
CA VAL A 512 33.26 12.93 -22.46
C VAL A 512 32.34 11.97 -23.23
N LEU A 513 31.16 11.66 -22.69
CA LEU A 513 30.20 10.77 -23.38
C LEU A 513 29.16 11.51 -24.26
N VAL A 514 29.40 12.78 -24.64
CA VAL A 514 28.51 13.55 -25.56
C VAL A 514 29.13 13.65 -26.95
#